data_37e246b0aecb8d78df937a565d37b3d6
#
_entry.id   37e246b0aecb8d78df937a565d37b3d6
#
_cell.length_a   1.000
_cell.length_b   1.000
_cell.length_c   1.000
_cell.angle_alpha   90.00
_cell.angle_beta   90.00
_cell.angle_gamma   90.00
#
_symmetry.space_group_name_H-M   'P 1'
#
loop_
_entity.id
_entity.type
_entity.pdbx_description
1 polymer ?
#
loop_
_entity_poly.entity_id
_entity_poly.type
_entity_poly.pdbx_seq_one_letter_code
_entity_poly.pdbx_strand_id
1 'polypeptide(L)'
;MQHVGTYRYLHEVKEENQIPFEEQPYGKGRKEKNLVWYAAYGSNMLEERFLHYIHGGSFRGKGRNQKPCGDTSSPKAKRAYVFDHDMYYAKESGAWEHGGVSFLDVTRPGKAYGVAYLITEEQLDHLWKEENGGQMPVSGISWYDHKAELGTMDGYPVLTVTNRGVLEKNEPGERYKNVLMEGLRENHKELSEEEVRAYVESRNR
;
A
#
# COMPACT_ATOMS: atom_id res chain seq x y z
N MET A 1 -7.57 -14.55 27.01
CA MET A 1 -8.53 -13.46 26.74
C MET A 1 -8.08 -12.78 25.45
N GLN A 2 -8.81 -13.02 24.35
CA GLN A 2 -8.52 -12.44 23.06
C GLN A 2 -9.11 -11.02 23.00
N HIS A 3 -8.27 -10.02 22.79
CA HIS A 3 -8.77 -8.67 22.51
C HIS A 3 -9.19 -8.59 21.04
N VAL A 4 -10.50 -8.59 20.84
CA VAL A 4 -11.12 -8.26 19.54
C VAL A 4 -11.07 -6.73 19.40
N GLY A 5 -10.19 -6.24 18.54
CA GLY A 5 -10.15 -4.83 18.18
C GLY A 5 -11.41 -4.45 17.39
N THR A 6 -12.19 -3.53 17.94
CA THR A 6 -13.42 -3.02 17.32
C THR A 6 -13.04 -1.96 16.29
N TYR A 7 -13.10 -2.28 15.00
CA TYR A 7 -12.95 -1.30 13.93
C TYR A 7 -14.21 -0.44 13.83
N ARG A 8 -14.09 0.86 14.06
CA ARG A 8 -15.17 1.81 13.77
C ARG A 8 -15.11 2.21 12.29
N TYR A 9 -16.09 1.78 11.52
CA TYR A 9 -16.36 2.33 10.18
C TYR A 9 -16.87 3.77 10.31
N LEU A 10 -16.12 4.73 9.80
CA LEU A 10 -16.60 6.09 9.57
C LEU A 10 -17.12 6.19 8.13
N HIS A 11 -18.29 5.61 7.87
CA HIS A 11 -19.30 6.05 6.90
C HIS A 11 -20.40 5.01 6.86
N GLU A 12 -21.61 5.44 7.19
CA GLU A 12 -22.83 4.71 6.89
C GLU A 12 -22.97 4.58 5.37
N VAL A 13 -22.73 3.39 4.85
CA VAL A 13 -23.12 3.04 3.48
C VAL A 13 -24.61 2.76 3.53
N LYS A 14 -25.43 3.61 2.88
CA LYS A 14 -26.83 3.32 2.65
C LYS A 14 -26.96 1.98 1.94
N GLU A 15 -27.75 1.08 2.52
CA GLU A 15 -28.19 -0.16 1.91
C GLU A 15 -29.09 0.16 0.70
N GLU A 16 -28.51 0.27 -0.49
CA GLU A 16 -29.28 0.17 -1.74
C GLU A 16 -28.36 -0.38 -2.83
N ASN A 17 -28.72 -1.58 -3.29
CA ASN A 17 -28.16 -2.40 -4.37
C ASN A 17 -27.29 -3.58 -3.97
N GLN A 18 -27.87 -4.52 -3.24
CA GLN A 18 -27.41 -5.91 -3.28
C GLN A 18 -27.83 -6.49 -4.65
N ILE A 19 -26.88 -6.59 -5.59
CA ILE A 19 -27.05 -7.44 -6.77
C ILE A 19 -26.92 -8.88 -6.27
N PRO A 20 -27.94 -9.76 -6.50
CA PRO A 20 -27.82 -11.16 -6.11
C PRO A 20 -26.61 -11.80 -6.81
N PHE A 21 -25.80 -12.50 -6.04
CA PHE A 21 -24.72 -13.33 -6.57
C PHE A 21 -25.36 -14.51 -7.31
N GLU A 22 -25.44 -14.44 -8.64
CA GLU A 22 -25.80 -15.60 -9.44
C GLU A 22 -24.65 -16.60 -9.43
N GLU A 23 -24.88 -17.79 -8.87
CA GLU A 23 -23.99 -18.94 -8.96
C GLU A 23 -23.79 -19.31 -10.44
N GLN A 24 -22.63 -18.97 -10.99
CA GLN A 24 -22.23 -19.48 -12.29
C GLN A 24 -21.75 -20.95 -12.15
N PRO A 25 -22.16 -21.85 -13.09
CA PRO A 25 -21.82 -23.26 -12.99
C PRO A 25 -20.29 -23.47 -13.09
N TYR A 26 -19.78 -24.26 -12.14
CA TYR A 26 -18.37 -24.64 -12.01
C TYR A 26 -17.76 -25.13 -13.33
N GLY A 27 -16.91 -24.29 -13.95
CA GLY A 27 -15.97 -24.68 -14.97
C GLY A 27 -14.72 -25.28 -14.34
N LYS A 28 -14.40 -26.52 -14.69
CA LYS A 28 -13.23 -27.25 -14.20
C LYS A 28 -11.92 -26.46 -14.43
N GLY A 29 -11.16 -26.19 -13.36
CA GLY A 29 -9.70 -26.15 -13.44
C GLY A 29 -8.98 -24.80 -13.44
N ARG A 30 -9.57 -23.68 -12.97
CA ARG A 30 -8.77 -22.53 -12.50
C ARG A 30 -8.78 -22.53 -10.97
N LYS A 31 -7.59 -22.70 -10.33
CA LYS A 31 -7.43 -22.32 -8.91
C LYS A 31 -7.96 -20.90 -8.77
N GLU A 32 -8.99 -20.68 -7.95
CA GLU A 32 -9.37 -19.34 -7.55
C GLU A 32 -8.11 -18.65 -7.04
N LYS A 33 -7.78 -17.51 -7.63
CA LYS A 33 -6.63 -16.72 -7.18
C LYS A 33 -7.01 -16.14 -5.82
N ASN A 34 -6.26 -16.45 -4.80
CA ASN A 34 -6.46 -15.87 -3.48
C ASN A 34 -6.33 -14.34 -3.59
N LEU A 35 -7.34 -13.62 -3.11
CA LEU A 35 -7.36 -12.16 -3.10
C LEU A 35 -6.95 -11.63 -1.74
N VAL A 36 -6.26 -10.52 -1.76
CA VAL A 36 -5.84 -9.77 -0.57
C VAL A 36 -6.02 -8.27 -0.82
N TRP A 37 -6.28 -7.51 0.23
CA TRP A 37 -6.17 -6.06 0.20
C TRP A 37 -4.73 -5.66 0.48
N TYR A 38 -4.03 -5.14 -0.52
CA TYR A 38 -2.74 -4.50 -0.32
C TYR A 38 -2.95 -3.05 0.10
N ALA A 39 -2.57 -2.69 1.33
CA ALA A 39 -2.65 -1.34 1.84
C ALA A 39 -1.32 -0.61 1.63
N ALA A 40 -1.33 0.43 0.80
CA ALA A 40 -0.19 1.29 0.49
C ALA A 40 -0.26 2.59 1.29
N TYR A 41 0.85 3.02 1.87
CA TYR A 41 0.99 4.26 2.67
C TYR A 41 2.06 5.21 2.12
N GLY A 42 2.79 4.79 1.09
CA GLY A 42 3.87 5.52 0.43
C GLY A 42 3.52 5.91 -1.00
N SER A 43 4.52 5.94 -1.89
CA SER A 43 4.35 6.35 -3.30
C SER A 43 3.31 5.54 -4.06
N ASN A 44 3.03 4.29 -3.64
CA ASN A 44 2.01 3.43 -4.24
C ASN A 44 0.57 3.86 -3.91
N MET A 45 0.35 4.89 -3.08
CA MET A 45 -0.95 5.54 -2.97
C MET A 45 -1.39 6.15 -4.30
N LEU A 46 -0.44 6.63 -5.11
CA LEU A 46 -0.71 7.05 -6.47
C LEU A 46 -0.84 5.83 -7.38
N GLU A 47 -2.02 5.63 -7.95
CA GLU A 47 -2.33 4.43 -8.75
C GLU A 47 -1.41 4.27 -9.96
N GLU A 48 -1.08 5.36 -10.65
CA GLU A 48 -0.08 5.38 -11.74
C GLU A 48 1.23 4.73 -11.29
N ARG A 49 1.72 5.06 -10.08
CA ARG A 49 2.96 4.48 -9.55
C ARG A 49 2.80 3.02 -9.19
N PHE A 50 1.70 2.65 -8.54
CA PHE A 50 1.40 1.26 -8.16
C PHE A 50 1.32 0.33 -9.37
N LEU A 51 0.66 0.76 -10.46
CA LEU A 51 0.45 -0.07 -11.64
C LEU A 51 1.76 -0.47 -12.36
N HIS A 52 2.88 0.25 -12.12
CA HIS A 52 4.18 -0.19 -12.65
C HIS A 52 4.68 -1.52 -12.04
N TYR A 53 4.25 -1.88 -10.82
CA TYR A 53 4.52 -3.21 -10.28
C TYR A 53 3.71 -4.30 -10.97
N ILE A 54 2.55 -3.97 -11.51
CA ILE A 54 1.67 -4.93 -12.20
C ILE A 54 2.08 -5.06 -13.66
N HIS A 55 2.25 -3.93 -14.36
CA HIS A 55 2.47 -3.89 -15.81
C HIS A 55 3.93 -3.74 -16.22
N GLY A 56 4.83 -3.50 -15.26
CA GLY A 56 6.24 -3.19 -15.55
C GLY A 56 6.46 -1.75 -15.99
N GLY A 57 7.71 -1.44 -16.32
CA GLY A 57 8.12 -0.13 -16.80
C GLY A 57 8.71 0.79 -15.73
N SER A 58 9.05 2.01 -16.13
CA SER A 58 9.61 3.05 -15.25
C SER A 58 8.59 4.14 -14.98
N PHE A 59 8.38 4.45 -13.71
CA PHE A 59 7.49 5.54 -13.31
C PHE A 59 8.00 6.89 -13.84
N ARG A 60 7.24 7.49 -14.75
CA ARG A 60 7.55 8.78 -15.42
C ARG A 60 8.98 8.83 -16.00
N GLY A 61 9.45 7.69 -16.52
CA GLY A 61 10.77 7.56 -17.13
C GLY A 61 11.97 7.67 -16.17
N LYS A 62 11.73 7.59 -14.86
CA LYS A 62 12.76 7.70 -13.82
C LYS A 62 12.76 6.49 -12.90
N GLY A 63 13.91 6.26 -12.28
CA GLY A 63 14.11 5.14 -11.37
C GLY A 63 14.30 3.81 -12.09
N ARG A 64 14.12 2.72 -11.33
CA ARG A 64 14.29 1.36 -11.85
C ARG A 64 13.16 1.00 -12.80
N ASN A 65 13.51 0.30 -13.88
CA ASN A 65 12.54 -0.34 -14.75
C ASN A 65 12.01 -1.61 -14.05
N GLN A 66 10.75 -1.58 -13.63
CA GLN A 66 10.09 -2.69 -12.94
C GLN A 66 9.82 -3.83 -13.93
N LYS A 67 9.93 -5.07 -13.47
CA LYS A 67 9.48 -6.23 -14.24
C LYS A 67 7.95 -6.34 -14.09
N PRO A 68 7.22 -6.72 -15.18
CA PRO A 68 5.80 -6.99 -15.05
C PRO A 68 5.55 -8.19 -14.15
N CYS A 69 4.41 -8.20 -13.45
CA CYS A 69 3.93 -9.37 -12.73
C CYS A 69 3.50 -10.47 -13.71
N GLY A 70 3.53 -11.73 -13.29
CA GLY A 70 2.94 -12.83 -14.07
C GLY A 70 1.43 -12.66 -14.24
N ASP A 71 0.75 -12.14 -13.23
CA ASP A 71 -0.63 -11.70 -13.29
C ASP A 71 -0.70 -10.18 -13.53
N THR A 72 -0.98 -9.78 -14.76
CA THR A 72 -1.12 -8.38 -15.16
C THR A 72 -2.55 -7.86 -15.08
N SER A 73 -3.48 -8.58 -14.45
CA SER A 73 -4.86 -8.12 -14.28
C SER A 73 -4.92 -6.87 -13.41
N SER A 74 -5.84 -5.96 -13.71
CA SER A 74 -6.08 -4.78 -12.88
C SER A 74 -6.58 -5.17 -11.49
N PRO A 75 -6.35 -4.33 -10.45
CA PRO A 75 -6.97 -4.50 -9.14
C PRO A 75 -8.49 -4.64 -9.26
N LYS A 76 -9.06 -5.54 -8.47
CA LYS A 76 -10.51 -5.79 -8.47
C LYS A 76 -11.29 -4.66 -7.81
N ALA A 77 -10.67 -3.97 -6.86
CA ALA A 77 -11.22 -2.80 -6.19
C ALA A 77 -10.10 -1.91 -5.65
N LYS A 78 -10.45 -0.65 -5.36
CA LYS A 78 -9.57 0.33 -4.75
C LYS A 78 -10.38 1.15 -3.75
N ARG A 79 -9.81 1.42 -2.56
CA ARG A 79 -10.46 2.23 -1.52
C ARG A 79 -9.44 3.08 -0.78
N ALA A 80 -9.85 4.26 -0.34
CA ALA A 80 -9.12 5.00 0.68
C ALA A 80 -8.99 4.13 1.94
N TYR A 81 -7.83 4.18 2.58
CA TYR A 81 -7.53 3.41 3.78
C TYR A 81 -6.85 4.28 4.82
N VAL A 82 -7.17 4.07 6.09
CA VAL A 82 -6.53 4.74 7.22
C VAL A 82 -5.91 3.67 8.12
N PHE A 83 -4.62 3.77 8.33
CA PHE A 83 -3.86 2.88 9.21
C PHE A 83 -3.96 3.32 10.66
N ASP A 84 -3.98 2.36 11.59
CA ASP A 84 -3.85 2.58 13.04
C ASP A 84 -2.37 2.65 13.47
N HIS A 85 -1.48 2.98 12.56
CA HIS A 85 -0.04 3.09 12.72
C HIS A 85 0.47 4.37 12.07
N ASP A 86 1.58 4.94 12.59
CA ASP A 86 2.22 6.08 11.96
C ASP A 86 3.08 5.68 10.76
N MET A 87 3.15 6.56 9.77
CA MET A 87 4.11 6.50 8.68
C MET A 87 5.25 7.47 8.95
N TYR A 88 6.47 7.08 8.64
CA TYR A 88 7.67 7.90 8.74
C TYR A 88 8.58 7.67 7.52
N TYR A 89 9.57 8.55 7.35
CA TYR A 89 10.55 8.44 6.29
C TYR A 89 11.90 7.95 6.82
N ALA A 90 12.52 7.03 6.10
CA ALA A 90 13.83 6.46 6.44
C ALA A 90 14.58 6.01 5.20
N LYS A 91 15.82 5.57 5.40
CA LYS A 91 16.74 5.10 4.35
C LYS A 91 17.12 6.22 3.38
N GLU A 92 17.96 5.88 2.40
CA GLU A 92 18.41 6.76 1.35
C GLU A 92 18.17 6.09 -0.01
N SER A 93 17.21 6.60 -0.78
CA SER A 93 16.83 6.01 -2.05
C SER A 93 17.40 6.79 -3.24
N GLY A 94 18.32 6.15 -3.99
CA GLY A 94 18.83 6.73 -5.23
C GLY A 94 17.76 6.98 -6.29
N ALA A 95 16.65 6.23 -6.27
CA ALA A 95 15.51 6.46 -7.14
C ALA A 95 14.72 7.74 -6.78
N TRP A 96 14.88 8.25 -5.54
CA TRP A 96 14.16 9.38 -4.97
C TRP A 96 15.09 10.47 -4.44
N GLU A 97 16.07 10.92 -5.28
CA GLU A 97 16.96 12.05 -4.99
C GLU A 97 17.80 11.85 -3.71
N HIS A 98 18.14 10.61 -3.40
CA HIS A 98 18.84 10.22 -2.17
C HIS A 98 18.07 10.58 -0.88
N GLY A 99 16.79 10.92 -0.99
CA GLY A 99 15.90 11.16 0.14
C GLY A 99 15.33 9.88 0.77
N GLY A 100 14.73 10.04 1.95
CA GLY A 100 13.99 9.01 2.64
C GLY A 100 12.74 8.57 1.87
N VAL A 101 12.34 7.32 2.11
CA VAL A 101 11.08 6.75 1.60
C VAL A 101 10.21 6.30 2.76
N SER A 102 8.93 6.06 2.49
CA SER A 102 7.94 5.74 3.52
C SER A 102 8.12 4.35 4.12
N PHE A 103 8.00 4.28 5.44
CA PHE A 103 7.85 3.06 6.25
C PHE A 103 6.68 3.22 7.21
N LEU A 104 5.98 2.13 7.51
CA LEU A 104 4.93 2.09 8.52
C LEU A 104 5.51 1.59 9.85
N ASP A 105 5.32 2.33 10.93
CA ASP A 105 5.75 1.91 12.27
C ASP A 105 4.70 0.96 12.88
N VAL A 106 4.89 -0.33 12.67
CA VAL A 106 3.99 -1.37 13.20
C VAL A 106 4.24 -1.71 14.67
N THR A 107 5.18 -1.02 15.33
CA THR A 107 5.54 -1.28 16.73
C THR A 107 4.66 -0.51 17.72
N ARG A 108 3.92 0.51 17.27
CA ARG A 108 3.08 1.36 18.11
C ARG A 108 1.85 1.88 17.37
N PRO A 109 0.78 2.23 18.09
CA PRO A 109 -0.37 2.91 17.52
C PRO A 109 -0.03 4.28 16.94
N GLY A 110 -0.78 4.69 15.92
CA GLY A 110 -0.65 6.00 15.29
C GLY A 110 -1.76 6.21 14.25
N LYS A 111 -1.52 7.09 13.29
CA LYS A 111 -2.44 7.32 12.18
C LYS A 111 -1.68 7.66 10.90
N ALA A 112 -1.94 6.89 9.84
CA ALA A 112 -1.46 7.22 8.51
C ALA A 112 -2.59 7.07 7.48
N TYR A 113 -2.56 7.93 6.46
CA TYR A 113 -3.44 7.81 5.29
C TYR A 113 -2.82 6.90 4.24
N GLY A 114 -3.67 6.15 3.55
CA GLY A 114 -3.24 5.23 2.53
C GLY A 114 -4.34 4.84 1.56
N VAL A 115 -4.06 3.84 0.75
CA VAL A 115 -4.98 3.27 -0.25
C VAL A 115 -4.89 1.76 -0.18
N ALA A 116 -6.02 1.08 -0.21
CA ALA A 116 -6.07 -0.38 -0.32
C ALA A 116 -6.48 -0.78 -1.74
N TYR A 117 -5.73 -1.70 -2.33
CA TYR A 117 -6.01 -2.32 -3.63
C TYR A 117 -6.35 -3.80 -3.42
N LEU A 118 -7.49 -4.25 -3.94
CA LEU A 118 -7.85 -5.68 -3.92
C LEU A 118 -7.16 -6.38 -5.10
N ILE A 119 -6.13 -7.15 -4.80
CA ILE A 119 -5.23 -7.79 -5.76
C ILE A 119 -5.05 -9.26 -5.43
N THR A 120 -4.37 -10.01 -6.29
CA THR A 120 -4.01 -11.40 -6.00
C THR A 120 -2.78 -11.48 -5.08
N GLU A 121 -2.66 -12.57 -4.32
CA GLU A 121 -1.45 -12.85 -3.52
C GLU A 121 -0.18 -12.86 -4.40
N GLU A 122 -0.28 -13.38 -5.65
CA GLU A 122 0.82 -13.37 -6.62
C GLU A 122 1.28 -11.93 -6.92
N GLN A 123 0.33 -11.00 -7.10
CA GLN A 123 0.64 -9.59 -7.34
C GLN A 123 1.28 -8.94 -6.12
N LEU A 124 0.81 -9.24 -4.91
CA LEU A 124 1.42 -8.74 -3.68
C LEU A 124 2.84 -9.29 -3.48
N ASP A 125 3.07 -10.57 -3.71
CA ASP A 125 4.39 -11.19 -3.59
C ASP A 125 5.38 -10.63 -4.62
N HIS A 126 4.91 -10.40 -5.84
CA HIS A 126 5.70 -9.74 -6.87
C HIS A 126 6.07 -8.31 -6.48
N LEU A 127 5.11 -7.50 -6.01
CA LEU A 127 5.34 -6.15 -5.53
C LEU A 127 6.37 -6.15 -4.38
N TRP A 128 6.20 -7.01 -3.38
CA TRP A 128 7.11 -7.12 -2.24
C TRP A 128 8.55 -7.43 -2.67
N LYS A 129 8.70 -8.33 -3.63
CA LYS A 129 10.00 -8.64 -4.25
C LYS A 129 10.58 -7.42 -4.99
N GLU A 130 9.78 -6.73 -5.80
CA GLU A 130 10.21 -5.55 -6.55
C GLU A 130 10.58 -4.38 -5.64
N GLU A 131 9.88 -4.16 -4.50
CA GLU A 131 10.24 -3.17 -3.48
C GLU A 131 11.61 -3.46 -2.84
N ASN A 132 12.05 -4.70 -2.84
CA ASN A 132 13.37 -5.14 -2.37
C ASN A 132 14.37 -5.36 -3.52
N GLY A 133 14.26 -4.59 -4.59
CA GLY A 133 15.23 -4.62 -5.69
C GLY A 133 15.10 -5.84 -6.61
N GLY A 134 13.95 -6.53 -6.61
CA GLY A 134 13.69 -7.76 -7.37
C GLY A 134 14.24 -9.02 -6.72
N GLN A 135 14.65 -8.94 -5.46
CA GLN A 135 15.12 -10.06 -4.65
C GLN A 135 14.06 -10.45 -3.62
N MET A 136 14.00 -11.73 -3.26
CA MET A 136 13.17 -12.16 -2.14
C MET A 136 13.64 -11.48 -0.85
N PRO A 137 12.72 -10.91 -0.07
CA PRO A 137 13.09 -10.22 1.16
C PRO A 137 13.75 -11.15 2.17
N VAL A 138 14.78 -10.64 2.84
CA VAL A 138 15.50 -11.32 3.92
C VAL A 138 15.24 -10.57 5.23
N SER A 139 14.69 -11.29 6.21
CA SER A 139 14.38 -10.73 7.54
C SER A 139 15.60 -10.08 8.18
N GLY A 140 15.45 -8.85 8.69
CA GLY A 140 16.49 -8.08 9.34
C GLY A 140 17.55 -7.47 8.39
N ILE A 141 17.44 -7.71 7.08
CA ILE A 141 18.39 -7.20 6.06
C ILE A 141 17.69 -6.32 5.04
N SER A 142 16.59 -6.81 4.46
CA SER A 142 15.84 -6.09 3.44
C SER A 142 15.15 -4.86 4.02
N TRP A 143 14.96 -3.82 3.19
CA TRP A 143 14.28 -2.60 3.60
C TRP A 143 12.83 -2.86 4.01
N TYR A 144 12.11 -3.61 3.18
CA TYR A 144 10.74 -4.06 3.45
C TYR A 144 10.77 -5.55 3.78
N ASP A 145 11.29 -5.90 4.96
CA ASP A 145 11.52 -7.28 5.38
C ASP A 145 10.30 -7.96 6.01
N HIS A 146 9.20 -7.21 6.16
CA HIS A 146 8.03 -7.66 6.89
C HIS A 146 6.74 -7.42 6.10
N LYS A 147 5.96 -8.48 5.92
CA LYS A 147 4.57 -8.44 5.45
C LYS A 147 3.67 -8.42 6.68
N ALA A 148 3.13 -7.24 7.01
CA ALA A 148 2.29 -7.05 8.19
C ALA A 148 0.82 -7.32 7.85
N GLU A 149 0.14 -8.06 8.72
CA GLU A 149 -1.30 -8.29 8.66
C GLU A 149 -2.03 -7.23 9.50
N LEU A 150 -2.97 -6.50 8.87
CA LEU A 150 -3.69 -5.38 9.46
C LEU A 150 -5.15 -5.71 9.78
N GLY A 151 -5.56 -6.97 9.65
CA GLY A 151 -6.92 -7.43 9.85
C GLY A 151 -7.58 -7.87 8.55
N THR A 152 -8.90 -7.71 8.45
CA THR A 152 -9.70 -8.11 7.29
C THR A 152 -10.62 -6.99 6.82
N MET A 153 -10.90 -6.95 5.53
CA MET A 153 -11.87 -6.05 4.90
C MET A 153 -12.62 -6.81 3.82
N ASP A 154 -13.96 -6.78 3.83
CA ASP A 154 -14.83 -7.53 2.90
C ASP A 154 -14.51 -9.05 2.85
N GLY A 155 -14.09 -9.64 3.97
CA GLY A 155 -13.75 -11.06 4.06
C GLY A 155 -12.35 -11.44 3.54
N TYR A 156 -11.55 -10.48 3.04
CA TYR A 156 -10.18 -10.69 2.59
C TYR A 156 -9.18 -10.11 3.58
N PRO A 157 -7.99 -10.72 3.75
CA PRO A 157 -6.95 -10.17 4.60
C PRO A 157 -6.44 -8.83 4.07
N VAL A 158 -6.15 -7.89 4.98
CA VAL A 158 -5.49 -6.62 4.67
C VAL A 158 -4.02 -6.76 5.04
N LEU A 159 -3.15 -6.61 4.06
CA LEU A 159 -1.71 -6.78 4.19
C LEU A 159 -0.97 -5.52 3.73
N THR A 160 0.15 -5.23 4.37
CA THR A 160 1.10 -4.21 3.90
C THR A 160 2.52 -4.73 4.00
N VAL A 161 3.45 -4.06 3.34
CA VAL A 161 4.89 -4.36 3.41
C VAL A 161 5.62 -3.19 4.05
N THR A 162 6.46 -3.47 5.05
CA THR A 162 7.23 -2.48 5.79
C THR A 162 8.48 -3.10 6.39
N ASN A 163 9.20 -2.38 7.24
CA ASN A 163 10.25 -2.97 8.09
C ASN A 163 9.63 -3.34 9.45
N ARG A 164 10.05 -4.46 10.03
CA ARG A 164 9.56 -4.91 11.35
C ARG A 164 10.04 -4.05 12.51
N GLY A 165 11.13 -3.33 12.32
CA GLY A 165 11.70 -2.40 13.29
C GLY A 165 11.51 -0.95 12.89
N VAL A 166 11.92 -0.02 13.77
CA VAL A 166 11.97 1.41 13.45
C VAL A 166 13.37 1.73 12.95
N LEU A 167 13.44 2.26 11.74
CA LEU A 167 14.68 2.63 11.07
C LEU A 167 15.09 4.07 11.41
N GLU A 168 16.37 4.38 11.23
CA GLU A 168 16.87 5.75 11.34
C GLU A 168 16.15 6.65 10.31
N LYS A 169 15.60 7.75 10.80
CA LYS A 169 14.82 8.70 9.99
C LYS A 169 15.71 9.45 9.00
N ASN A 170 15.19 9.67 7.80
CA ASN A 170 15.80 10.51 6.76
C ASN A 170 14.68 11.28 6.04
N GLU A 171 14.92 12.56 5.77
CA GLU A 171 13.92 13.41 5.12
C GLU A 171 13.71 13.02 3.64
N PRO A 172 12.48 13.03 3.14
CA PRO A 172 12.20 12.75 1.73
C PRO A 172 12.56 13.92 0.82
N GLY A 173 12.98 13.60 -0.42
CA GLY A 173 13.14 14.61 -1.47
C GLY A 173 11.80 15.17 -1.96
N GLU A 174 11.85 16.36 -2.60
CA GLU A 174 10.64 17.06 -3.06
C GLU A 174 9.81 16.24 -4.06
N ARG A 175 10.47 15.51 -4.96
CA ARG A 175 9.77 14.65 -5.92
C ARG A 175 8.98 13.54 -5.24
N TYR A 176 9.53 12.93 -4.17
CA TYR A 176 8.84 11.91 -3.40
C TYR A 176 7.63 12.48 -2.67
N LYS A 177 7.80 13.62 -1.99
CA LYS A 177 6.70 14.34 -1.32
C LYS A 177 5.57 14.67 -2.29
N ASN A 178 5.90 15.16 -3.48
CA ASN A 178 4.90 15.49 -4.50
C ASN A 178 4.08 14.26 -4.92
N VAL A 179 4.71 13.10 -5.10
CA VAL A 179 3.99 11.85 -5.42
C VAL A 179 3.07 11.42 -4.27
N LEU A 180 3.50 11.57 -3.02
CA LEU A 180 2.64 11.31 -1.86
C LEU A 180 1.43 12.25 -1.82
N MET A 181 1.64 13.54 -2.06
CA MET A 181 0.55 14.53 -2.12
C MET A 181 -0.42 14.24 -3.27
N GLU A 182 0.07 13.83 -4.45
CA GLU A 182 -0.77 13.42 -5.56
C GLU A 182 -1.64 12.20 -5.17
N GLY A 183 -1.04 11.17 -4.55
CA GLY A 183 -1.75 9.99 -4.07
C GLY A 183 -2.81 10.32 -3.01
N LEU A 184 -2.53 11.23 -2.08
CA LEU A 184 -3.50 11.70 -1.10
C LEU A 184 -4.67 12.44 -1.77
N ARG A 185 -4.41 13.37 -2.68
CA ARG A 185 -5.45 14.09 -3.43
C ARG A 185 -6.32 13.17 -4.27
N GLU A 186 -5.73 12.10 -4.81
CA GLU A 186 -6.47 11.11 -5.61
C GLU A 186 -7.50 10.35 -4.74
N ASN A 187 -7.15 10.02 -3.49
CA ASN A 187 -7.87 9.04 -2.70
C ASN A 187 -8.56 9.59 -1.45
N HIS A 188 -8.10 10.73 -0.91
CA HIS A 188 -8.63 11.35 0.33
C HIS A 188 -9.19 12.74 0.02
N LYS A 189 -10.36 12.76 -0.64
CA LYS A 189 -11.03 14.01 -1.06
C LYS A 189 -11.53 14.87 0.10
N GLU A 190 -11.61 14.30 1.29
CA GLU A 190 -11.96 14.98 2.53
C GLU A 190 -10.84 15.89 3.06
N LEU A 191 -9.59 15.68 2.62
CA LEU A 191 -8.45 16.48 3.06
C LEU A 191 -8.31 17.75 2.21
N SER A 192 -8.14 18.88 2.88
CA SER A 192 -7.75 20.14 2.24
C SER A 192 -6.29 20.10 1.74
N GLU A 193 -5.93 20.99 0.84
CA GLU A 193 -4.54 21.14 0.35
C GLU A 193 -3.54 21.43 1.49
N GLU A 194 -3.96 22.20 2.49
CA GLU A 194 -3.15 22.48 3.67
C GLU A 194 -2.91 21.22 4.52
N GLU A 195 -3.96 20.43 4.74
CA GLU A 195 -3.87 19.15 5.48
C GLU A 195 -3.00 18.14 4.74
N VAL A 196 -3.13 18.02 3.42
CA VAL A 196 -2.28 17.15 2.60
C VAL A 196 -0.80 17.52 2.74
N ARG A 197 -0.49 18.81 2.61
CA ARG A 197 0.89 19.31 2.76
C ARG A 197 1.41 19.08 4.18
N ALA A 198 0.66 19.49 5.20
CA ALA A 198 1.04 19.32 6.60
C ALA A 198 1.27 17.85 6.95
N TYR A 199 0.43 16.95 6.45
CA TYR A 199 0.60 15.52 6.64
C TYR A 199 1.93 15.04 6.09
N VAL A 200 2.27 15.36 4.83
CA VAL A 200 3.50 14.89 4.18
C VAL A 200 4.74 15.48 4.84
N GLU A 201 4.71 16.76 5.26
CA GLU A 201 5.87 17.46 5.82
C GLU A 201 6.14 17.15 7.31
N SER A 202 5.19 16.53 8.01
CA SER A 202 5.30 16.33 9.47
C SER A 202 5.70 14.93 9.93
N ARG A 203 5.88 13.99 9.00
CA ARG A 203 6.02 12.55 9.37
C ARG A 203 7.27 12.20 10.18
N ASN A 204 8.33 12.96 10.06
CA ASN A 204 9.56 12.73 10.81
C ASN A 204 9.69 13.58 12.10
N ARG A 205 8.68 14.42 12.39
CA ARG A 205 8.67 15.27 13.61
C ARG A 205 8.34 14.49 14.86
#